data_f8697ce2fa1d0fbdb271bd047f72719d
#
_entry.id   f8697ce2fa1d0fbdb271bd047f72719d
#
_cell.length_a   1.000
_cell.length_b   1.000
_cell.length_c   1.000
_cell.angle_alpha   90.00
_cell.angle_beta   90.00
_cell.angle_gamma   90.00
#
_symmetry.space_group_name_H-M   'P 1'
#
loop_
_entity.id
_entity.type
_entity.pdbx_description
1 polymer ?
#
loop_
_entity_poly.entity_id
_entity_poly.type
_entity_poly.pdbx_seq_one_letter_code
_entity_poly.pdbx_strand_id
1 'polypeptide(L)'
;MKTEIIISGFGGQGVLSMGKILAYSGLMEDKEVTWMPAYGPEQRGGTANVTVIVSDERISSPILSHYDVAIVLNQPSLDKFEPKVKPGGILIYDGFGIINPPTRKDINVYRIDAMDKAAELKNSKVFNMIVLGGLLKVCPIVSTDGLNKALYKTLPERHHGLIPLNMQAVEEGMKIMTKM
;
A
#
# COMPACT_ATOMS: atom_id res chain seq x y z
N MET A 1 8.82 13.94 -10.15
CA MET A 1 8.91 13.11 -8.91
C MET A 1 8.71 11.66 -9.29
N LYS A 2 9.47 10.75 -8.72
CA LYS A 2 9.35 9.29 -8.94
C LYS A 2 9.34 8.62 -7.58
N THR A 3 8.37 7.73 -7.32
CA THR A 3 8.25 6.98 -6.07
C THR A 3 8.17 5.49 -6.37
N GLU A 4 9.06 4.73 -5.75
CA GLU A 4 9.26 3.30 -5.91
C GLU A 4 8.78 2.57 -4.65
N ILE A 5 7.74 1.74 -4.79
CA ILE A 5 6.96 1.21 -3.67
C ILE A 5 6.94 -0.32 -3.73
N ILE A 6 7.14 -0.96 -2.57
CA ILE A 6 6.83 -2.37 -2.36
C ILE A 6 5.66 -2.49 -1.38
N ILE A 7 4.69 -3.33 -1.71
CA ILE A 7 3.60 -3.72 -0.81
C ILE A 7 3.71 -5.23 -0.62
N SER A 8 3.77 -5.69 0.60
CA SER A 8 3.97 -7.11 0.91
C SER A 8 3.18 -7.54 2.15
N GLY A 9 2.56 -8.71 2.05
CA GLY A 9 1.77 -9.31 3.11
C GLY A 9 1.36 -10.73 2.77
N PHE A 10 0.41 -11.29 3.52
CA PHE A 10 -0.17 -12.60 3.20
C PHE A 10 -1.18 -12.48 2.05
N GLY A 11 -1.37 -13.58 1.32
CA GLY A 11 -2.51 -13.73 0.42
C GLY A 11 -3.83 -13.49 1.17
N GLY A 12 -4.75 -12.74 0.55
CA GLY A 12 -6.01 -12.36 1.16
C GLY A 12 -6.03 -10.99 1.88
N GLN A 13 -4.88 -10.37 2.13
CA GLN A 13 -4.80 -9.00 2.68
C GLN A 13 -5.02 -7.89 1.64
N GLY A 14 -5.30 -8.24 0.39
CA GLY A 14 -5.55 -7.28 -0.67
C GLY A 14 -4.30 -6.56 -1.18
N VAL A 15 -3.11 -7.16 -1.00
CA VAL A 15 -1.81 -6.60 -1.42
C VAL A 15 -1.79 -6.24 -2.89
N LEU A 16 -2.18 -7.18 -3.76
CA LEU A 16 -2.17 -6.97 -5.21
C LEU A 16 -3.20 -5.93 -5.64
N SER A 17 -4.37 -5.93 -5.00
CA SER A 17 -5.42 -4.94 -5.23
C SER A 17 -4.98 -3.54 -4.82
N MET A 18 -4.29 -3.40 -3.68
CA MET A 18 -3.72 -2.11 -3.27
C MET A 18 -2.79 -1.54 -4.33
N GLY A 19 -1.86 -2.36 -4.80
CA GLY A 19 -0.91 -1.95 -5.83
C GLY A 19 -1.61 -1.57 -7.14
N LYS A 20 -2.61 -2.34 -7.55
CA LYS A 20 -3.41 -2.06 -8.76
C LYS A 20 -4.17 -0.75 -8.65
N ILE A 21 -4.86 -0.52 -7.54
CA ILE A 21 -5.60 0.72 -7.30
C ILE A 21 -4.65 1.92 -7.31
N LEU A 22 -3.50 1.80 -6.65
CA LEU A 22 -2.50 2.85 -6.62
C LEU A 22 -1.95 3.19 -8.02
N ALA A 23 -1.65 2.17 -8.81
CA ALA A 23 -1.19 2.35 -10.19
C ALA A 23 -2.27 3.03 -11.06
N TYR A 24 -3.51 2.60 -10.97
CA TYR A 24 -4.62 3.27 -11.69
C TYR A 24 -4.85 4.69 -11.20
N SER A 25 -4.65 4.96 -9.92
CA SER A 25 -4.73 6.34 -9.40
C SER A 25 -3.70 7.26 -10.05
N GLY A 26 -2.48 6.77 -10.25
CA GLY A 26 -1.46 7.48 -11.00
C GLY A 26 -1.86 7.73 -12.46
N LEU A 27 -2.44 6.71 -13.13
CA LEU A 27 -2.95 6.87 -14.51
C LEU A 27 -4.05 7.92 -14.61
N MET A 28 -4.94 8.00 -13.61
CA MET A 28 -6.01 9.02 -13.59
C MET A 28 -5.46 10.45 -13.47
N GLU A 29 -4.20 10.60 -13.08
CA GLU A 29 -3.48 11.88 -12.94
C GLU A 29 -2.41 12.06 -14.03
N ASP A 30 -2.52 11.33 -15.13
CA ASP A 30 -1.59 11.37 -16.28
C ASP A 30 -0.12 11.08 -15.91
N LYS A 31 0.09 10.25 -14.86
CA LYS A 31 1.42 9.82 -14.44
C LYS A 31 1.83 8.52 -15.14
N GLU A 32 3.14 8.35 -15.27
CA GLU A 32 3.72 7.06 -15.66
C GLU A 32 3.66 6.10 -14.47
N VAL A 33 3.23 4.86 -14.71
CA VAL A 33 3.10 3.85 -13.65
C VAL A 33 3.60 2.49 -14.11
N THR A 34 4.10 1.70 -13.17
CA THR A 34 4.29 0.27 -13.34
C THR A 34 3.61 -0.48 -12.20
N TRP A 35 3.08 -1.64 -12.48
CA TRP A 35 2.50 -2.56 -11.51
C TRP A 35 3.03 -3.95 -11.81
N MET A 36 3.83 -4.50 -10.90
CA MET A 36 4.50 -5.78 -11.09
C MET A 36 4.28 -6.67 -9.88
N PRO A 37 3.27 -7.55 -9.93
CA PRO A 37 3.03 -8.52 -8.88
C PRO A 37 4.08 -9.64 -8.92
N ALA A 38 4.48 -10.12 -7.74
CA ALA A 38 5.29 -11.31 -7.58
C ALA A 38 4.51 -12.35 -6.77
N TYR A 39 4.34 -13.51 -7.37
CA TYR A 39 3.79 -14.69 -6.71
C TYR A 39 4.94 -15.65 -6.41
N GLY A 40 5.10 -16.00 -5.14
CA GLY A 40 5.94 -17.12 -4.79
C GLY A 40 5.26 -18.46 -5.13
N PRO A 41 6.01 -19.58 -5.21
CA PRO A 41 5.44 -20.92 -5.37
C PRO A 41 4.48 -21.32 -4.23
N GLU A 42 4.45 -20.55 -3.15
CA GLU A 42 3.67 -20.77 -1.94
C GLU A 42 2.37 -19.95 -1.98
N GLN A 43 1.43 -20.33 -2.85
CA GLN A 43 0.18 -19.58 -3.04
C GLN A 43 -0.83 -19.69 -1.88
N ARG A 44 -0.63 -20.60 -0.92
CA ARG A 44 -1.47 -20.73 0.27
C ARG A 44 -0.63 -20.53 1.53
N GLY A 45 -0.81 -19.37 2.20
CA GLY A 45 -0.05 -19.00 3.39
C GLY A 45 1.32 -18.37 3.09
N GLY A 46 1.69 -18.23 1.80
CA GLY A 46 2.89 -17.51 1.38
C GLY A 46 2.72 -16.00 1.31
N THR A 47 3.82 -15.28 1.22
CA THR A 47 3.83 -13.83 1.04
C THR A 47 3.45 -13.46 -0.39
N ALA A 48 2.44 -12.60 -0.53
CA ALA A 48 2.17 -11.89 -1.78
C ALA A 48 2.89 -10.55 -1.75
N ASN A 49 3.49 -10.14 -2.85
CA ASN A 49 4.04 -8.80 -2.94
C ASN A 49 3.82 -8.18 -4.32
N VAL A 50 3.82 -6.87 -4.37
CA VAL A 50 3.68 -6.09 -5.59
C VAL A 50 4.57 -4.87 -5.53
N THR A 51 5.27 -4.62 -6.63
CA THR A 51 6.05 -3.41 -6.82
C THR A 51 5.24 -2.44 -7.67
N VAL A 52 5.15 -1.19 -7.22
CA VAL A 52 4.48 -0.10 -7.93
C VAL A 52 5.45 1.06 -8.06
N ILE A 53 5.57 1.61 -9.26
CA ILE A 53 6.27 2.87 -9.49
C ILE A 53 5.23 3.88 -9.98
N VAL A 54 5.25 5.07 -9.38
CA VAL A 54 4.45 6.21 -9.84
C VAL A 54 5.42 7.37 -10.10
N SER A 55 5.40 7.91 -11.31
CA SER A 55 6.38 8.90 -11.76
C SER A 55 5.75 9.97 -12.65
N ASP A 56 6.25 11.19 -12.54
CA ASP A 56 5.96 12.27 -13.49
C ASP A 56 6.80 12.15 -14.78
N GLU A 57 7.82 11.28 -14.76
CA GLU A 57 8.75 11.06 -15.86
C GLU A 57 8.69 9.60 -16.32
N ARG A 58 9.18 9.36 -17.53
CA ARG A 58 9.22 8.03 -18.12
C ARG A 58 10.00 7.04 -17.26
N ILE A 59 9.41 5.87 -17.04
CA ILE A 59 9.99 4.78 -16.24
C ILE A 59 10.82 3.89 -17.19
N SER A 60 12.12 3.78 -16.92
CA SER A 60 13.04 2.97 -17.72
C SER A 60 13.02 1.48 -17.38
N SER A 61 12.71 1.13 -16.14
CA SER A 61 12.65 -0.26 -15.69
C SER A 61 11.66 -0.42 -14.53
N PRO A 62 10.82 -1.47 -14.54
CA PRO A 62 9.95 -1.80 -13.41
C PRO A 62 10.66 -2.63 -12.32
N ILE A 63 11.90 -3.09 -12.57
CA ILE A 63 12.65 -3.95 -11.66
C ILE A 63 13.36 -3.09 -10.63
N LEU A 64 13.06 -3.35 -9.34
CA LEU A 64 13.62 -2.61 -8.23
C LEU A 64 14.33 -3.55 -7.25
N SER A 65 15.44 -3.08 -6.69
CA SER A 65 16.17 -3.74 -5.60
C SER A 65 16.00 -3.03 -4.26
N HIS A 66 15.72 -1.74 -4.29
CA HIS A 66 15.48 -0.89 -3.13
C HIS A 66 14.26 0.00 -3.38
N TYR A 67 13.64 0.46 -2.29
CA TYR A 67 12.34 1.12 -2.34
C TYR A 67 12.35 2.44 -1.59
N ASP A 68 11.63 3.43 -2.12
CA ASP A 68 11.37 4.68 -1.41
C ASP A 68 10.34 4.46 -0.30
N VAL A 69 9.39 3.56 -0.53
CA VAL A 69 8.34 3.19 0.42
C VAL A 69 8.18 1.68 0.48
N ALA A 70 8.13 1.13 1.68
CA ALA A 70 7.73 -0.25 1.93
C ALA A 70 6.47 -0.27 2.81
N ILE A 71 5.44 -0.98 2.35
CA ILE A 71 4.25 -1.31 3.14
C ILE A 71 4.33 -2.80 3.46
N VAL A 72 4.48 -3.14 4.72
CA VAL A 72 4.66 -4.51 5.20
C VAL A 72 3.56 -4.89 6.19
N LEU A 73 2.82 -5.95 5.88
CA LEU A 73 1.60 -6.32 6.59
C LEU A 73 1.75 -7.60 7.43
N ASN A 74 2.93 -8.17 7.47
CA ASN A 74 3.27 -9.32 8.31
C ASN A 74 4.77 -9.35 8.62
N GLN A 75 5.15 -10.16 9.60
CA GLN A 75 6.55 -10.25 10.03
C GLN A 75 7.52 -10.70 8.92
N PRO A 76 7.23 -11.76 8.14
CA PRO A 76 8.13 -12.15 7.05
C PRO A 76 8.37 -11.04 6.02
N SER A 77 7.36 -10.23 5.74
CA SER A 77 7.49 -9.08 4.84
C SER A 77 8.37 -7.98 5.44
N LEU A 78 8.20 -7.68 6.73
CA LEU A 78 9.04 -6.74 7.43
C LEU A 78 10.51 -7.19 7.39
N ASP A 79 10.78 -8.43 7.77
CA ASP A 79 12.15 -8.99 7.81
C ASP A 79 12.82 -8.95 6.42
N LYS A 80 12.05 -9.18 5.36
CA LYS A 80 12.55 -9.17 3.99
C LYS A 80 12.78 -7.78 3.43
N PHE A 81 11.90 -6.82 3.70
CA PHE A 81 11.87 -5.54 3.01
C PHE A 81 12.37 -4.34 3.82
N GLU A 82 12.40 -4.39 5.15
CA GLU A 82 13.03 -3.34 5.95
C GLU A 82 14.47 -3.03 5.51
N PRO A 83 15.35 -4.05 5.29
CA PRO A 83 16.71 -3.79 4.83
C PRO A 83 16.81 -3.14 3.44
N LYS A 84 15.74 -3.22 2.65
CA LYS A 84 15.69 -2.73 1.26
C LYS A 84 15.06 -1.34 1.12
N VAL A 85 14.60 -0.74 2.22
CA VAL A 85 14.15 0.65 2.21
C VAL A 85 15.37 1.55 2.07
N LYS A 86 15.34 2.50 1.15
CA LYS A 86 16.41 3.47 0.95
C LYS A 86 16.59 4.32 2.21
N PRO A 87 17.82 4.76 2.55
CA PRO A 87 18.03 5.72 3.63
C PRO A 87 17.12 6.95 3.47
N GLY A 88 16.45 7.37 4.54
CA GLY A 88 15.45 8.45 4.50
C GLY A 88 14.09 8.05 3.93
N GLY A 89 13.94 6.81 3.44
CA GLY A 89 12.69 6.27 2.92
C GLY A 89 11.64 6.06 4.01
N ILE A 90 10.50 5.51 3.59
CA ILE A 90 9.32 5.31 4.45
C ILE A 90 9.04 3.82 4.59
N LEU A 91 8.79 3.38 5.82
CA LEU A 91 8.27 2.05 6.13
C LEU A 91 6.95 2.19 6.87
N ILE A 92 5.90 1.57 6.33
CA ILE A 92 4.57 1.51 6.95
C ILE A 92 4.29 0.05 7.31
N TYR A 93 3.87 -0.20 8.56
CA TYR A 93 3.49 -1.54 9.00
C TYR A 93 2.18 -1.54 9.76
N ASP A 94 1.41 -2.64 9.63
CA ASP A 94 0.22 -2.88 10.45
C ASP A 94 0.64 -3.45 11.81
N GLY A 95 0.19 -2.83 12.89
CA GLY A 95 0.51 -3.27 14.24
C GLY A 95 0.07 -4.70 14.56
N PHE A 96 -1.02 -5.18 13.96
CA PHE A 96 -1.53 -6.54 14.18
C PHE A 96 -0.61 -7.63 13.61
N GLY A 97 -0.02 -7.39 12.43
CA GLY A 97 0.78 -8.39 11.72
C GLY A 97 2.25 -8.48 12.13
N ILE A 98 2.70 -7.63 13.04
CA ILE A 98 4.11 -7.46 13.39
C ILE A 98 4.35 -7.81 14.86
N ILE A 99 5.22 -8.80 15.10
CA ILE A 99 5.60 -9.25 16.45
C ILE A 99 6.85 -8.48 16.92
N ASN A 100 7.87 -8.43 16.07
CA ASN A 100 9.11 -7.70 16.32
C ASN A 100 9.10 -6.41 15.51
N PRO A 101 9.06 -5.24 16.13
CA PRO A 101 8.97 -3.96 15.43
C PRO A 101 10.21 -3.67 14.58
N PRO A 102 10.11 -2.72 13.62
CA PRO A 102 11.25 -2.27 12.83
C PRO A 102 12.40 -1.77 13.71
N THR A 103 13.62 -2.00 13.26
CA THR A 103 14.84 -1.66 14.06
C THR A 103 15.65 -0.52 13.44
N ARG A 104 15.51 -0.24 12.15
CA ARG A 104 16.26 0.80 11.45
C ARG A 104 15.91 2.20 11.96
N LYS A 105 16.96 3.05 12.10
CA LYS A 105 16.84 4.43 12.59
C LYS A 105 17.08 5.49 11.51
N ASP A 106 17.51 5.06 10.33
CA ASP A 106 17.82 5.91 9.18
C ASP A 106 16.66 6.05 8.19
N ILE A 107 15.48 5.50 8.53
CA ILE A 107 14.24 5.56 7.75
C ILE A 107 13.10 6.12 8.59
N ASN A 108 12.05 6.58 7.93
CA ASN A 108 10.84 7.06 8.60
C ASN A 108 9.86 5.89 8.77
N VAL A 109 9.64 5.50 10.02
CA VAL A 109 8.78 4.37 10.37
C VAL A 109 7.41 4.87 10.83
N TYR A 110 6.35 4.31 10.25
CA TYR A 110 4.97 4.60 10.61
C TYR A 110 4.22 3.31 10.92
N ARG A 111 3.43 3.35 11.97
CA ARG A 111 2.48 2.29 12.34
C ARG A 111 1.08 2.70 11.92
N ILE A 112 0.35 1.75 11.37
CA ILE A 112 -1.08 1.85 11.13
C ILE A 112 -1.78 0.67 11.79
N ASP A 113 -2.88 0.91 12.50
CA ASP A 113 -3.70 -0.15 13.08
C ASP A 113 -4.94 -0.38 12.19
N ALA A 114 -4.66 -0.76 10.95
CA ALA A 114 -5.69 -0.89 9.91
C ALA A 114 -6.61 -2.10 10.14
N MET A 115 -6.08 -3.19 10.70
CA MET A 115 -6.90 -4.36 11.04
C MET A 115 -7.93 -4.01 12.12
N ASP A 116 -7.52 -3.31 13.17
CA ASP A 116 -8.41 -2.87 14.25
C ASP A 116 -9.45 -1.90 13.72
N LYS A 117 -9.05 -0.95 12.87
CA LYS A 117 -9.97 0.01 12.27
C LYS A 117 -10.98 -0.67 11.34
N ALA A 118 -10.58 -1.66 10.55
CA ALA A 118 -11.49 -2.42 9.72
C ALA A 118 -12.54 -3.17 10.57
N ALA A 119 -12.13 -3.70 11.73
CA ALA A 119 -13.03 -4.35 12.69
C ALA A 119 -14.02 -3.33 13.27
N GLU A 120 -13.59 -2.13 13.65
CA GLU A 120 -14.48 -1.04 14.11
C GLU A 120 -15.52 -0.68 13.05
N LEU A 121 -15.12 -0.61 11.77
CA LEU A 121 -16.01 -0.34 10.65
C LEU A 121 -16.87 -1.55 10.27
N LYS A 122 -16.71 -2.68 10.97
CA LYS A 122 -17.42 -3.94 10.74
C LYS A 122 -17.31 -4.44 9.29
N ASN A 123 -16.20 -4.15 8.65
CA ASN A 123 -15.94 -4.52 7.25
C ASN A 123 -14.45 -4.82 7.01
N SER A 124 -14.08 -6.08 7.08
CA SER A 124 -12.71 -6.53 6.83
C SER A 124 -12.23 -6.27 5.39
N LYS A 125 -13.15 -6.10 4.45
CA LYS A 125 -12.81 -5.89 3.03
C LYS A 125 -12.23 -4.51 2.74
N VAL A 126 -12.37 -3.54 3.66
CA VAL A 126 -11.82 -2.19 3.50
C VAL A 126 -10.43 -2.03 4.12
N PHE A 127 -9.85 -3.08 4.68
CA PHE A 127 -8.51 -3.07 5.27
C PHE A 127 -7.48 -2.45 4.34
N ASN A 128 -7.42 -2.88 3.09
CA ASN A 128 -6.48 -2.37 2.10
C ASN A 128 -6.68 -0.87 1.81
N MET A 129 -7.90 -0.38 1.84
CA MET A 129 -8.18 1.04 1.62
C MET A 129 -7.74 1.90 2.80
N ILE A 130 -7.85 1.38 4.02
CA ILE A 130 -7.32 2.04 5.22
C ILE A 130 -5.80 2.18 5.11
N VAL A 131 -5.11 1.12 4.70
CA VAL A 131 -3.65 1.14 4.50
C VAL A 131 -3.25 2.16 3.42
N LEU A 132 -3.98 2.20 2.29
CA LEU A 132 -3.74 3.20 1.24
C LEU A 132 -3.96 4.63 1.74
N GLY A 133 -4.97 4.85 2.58
CA GLY A 133 -5.19 6.15 3.22
C GLY A 133 -3.98 6.56 4.06
N GLY A 134 -3.45 5.64 4.86
CA GLY A 134 -2.22 5.86 5.62
C GLY A 134 -1.03 6.22 4.73
N LEU A 135 -0.84 5.52 3.61
CA LEU A 135 0.19 5.85 2.63
C LEU A 135 0.03 7.29 2.13
N LEU A 136 -1.16 7.67 1.68
CA LEU A 136 -1.40 9.00 1.11
C LEU A 136 -1.21 10.12 2.14
N LYS A 137 -1.39 9.85 3.42
CA LYS A 137 -1.11 10.80 4.50
C LYS A 137 0.37 11.16 4.60
N VAL A 138 1.25 10.17 4.46
CA VAL A 138 2.70 10.34 4.67
C VAL A 138 3.48 10.46 3.37
N CYS A 139 2.88 10.02 2.26
CA CYS A 139 3.48 10.07 0.93
C CYS A 139 2.38 10.36 -0.12
N PRO A 140 1.99 11.61 -0.32
CA PRO A 140 0.86 11.99 -1.19
C PRO A 140 1.24 11.95 -2.67
N ILE A 141 1.54 10.76 -3.19
CA ILE A 141 1.96 10.51 -4.57
C ILE A 141 0.83 10.60 -5.59
N VAL A 142 -0.40 10.41 -5.12
CA VAL A 142 -1.64 10.60 -5.88
C VAL A 142 -2.66 11.29 -4.97
N SER A 143 -3.67 11.93 -5.56
CA SER A 143 -4.74 12.55 -4.80
C SER A 143 -5.83 11.55 -4.41
N THR A 144 -6.64 11.91 -3.43
CA THR A 144 -7.85 11.15 -3.09
C THR A 144 -8.86 11.14 -4.23
N ASP A 145 -8.93 12.19 -5.04
CA ASP A 145 -9.76 12.23 -6.25
C ASP A 145 -9.28 11.22 -7.30
N GLY A 146 -7.97 11.16 -7.55
CA GLY A 146 -7.37 10.14 -8.42
C GLY A 146 -7.67 8.72 -7.94
N LEU A 147 -7.60 8.49 -6.63
CA LEU A 147 -7.94 7.22 -6.01
C LEU A 147 -9.42 6.87 -6.21
N ASN A 148 -10.32 7.83 -6.01
CA ASN A 148 -11.75 7.64 -6.24
C ASN A 148 -12.05 7.26 -7.71
N LYS A 149 -11.45 7.95 -8.66
CA LYS A 149 -11.56 7.63 -10.09
C LYS A 149 -11.01 6.24 -10.41
N ALA A 150 -9.91 5.86 -9.79
CA ALA A 150 -9.32 4.52 -9.94
C ALA A 150 -10.25 3.41 -9.44
N LEU A 151 -11.00 3.63 -8.37
CA LEU A 151 -11.99 2.68 -7.88
C LEU A 151 -13.10 2.44 -8.90
N TYR A 152 -13.59 3.49 -9.58
CA TYR A 152 -14.56 3.32 -10.66
C TYR A 152 -14.00 2.54 -11.85
N LYS A 153 -12.70 2.61 -12.10
CA LYS A 153 -12.03 1.84 -13.17
C LYS A 153 -11.73 0.40 -12.79
N THR A 154 -11.37 0.14 -11.54
CA THR A 154 -10.87 -1.16 -11.09
C THR A 154 -11.96 -2.07 -10.53
N LEU A 155 -13.02 -1.50 -9.94
CA LEU A 155 -14.14 -2.26 -9.41
C LEU A 155 -15.17 -2.55 -10.50
N PRO A 156 -15.74 -3.78 -10.52
CA PRO A 156 -16.89 -4.07 -11.36
C PRO A 156 -18.05 -3.11 -11.05
N GLU A 157 -18.85 -2.77 -12.04
CA GLU A 157 -19.98 -1.84 -11.92
C GLU A 157 -20.93 -2.22 -10.77
N ARG A 158 -21.18 -3.52 -10.58
CA ARG A 158 -21.99 -4.05 -9.47
C ARG A 158 -21.45 -3.69 -8.08
N HIS A 159 -20.19 -3.31 -7.96
CA HIS A 159 -19.53 -2.93 -6.71
C HIS A 159 -19.33 -1.41 -6.57
N HIS A 160 -19.76 -0.60 -7.52
CA HIS A 160 -19.61 0.86 -7.46
C HIS A 160 -20.37 1.49 -6.29
N GLY A 161 -21.44 0.86 -5.80
CA GLY A 161 -22.15 1.29 -4.59
C GLY A 161 -21.29 1.22 -3.31
N LEU A 162 -20.19 0.46 -3.33
CA LEU A 162 -19.24 0.35 -2.21
C LEU A 162 -18.15 1.43 -2.23
N ILE A 163 -18.05 2.22 -3.29
CA ILE A 163 -16.99 3.23 -3.42
C ILE A 163 -17.03 4.28 -2.31
N PRO A 164 -18.21 4.82 -1.89
CA PRO A 164 -18.26 5.73 -0.75
C PRO A 164 -17.68 5.14 0.54
N LEU A 165 -17.95 3.86 0.81
CA LEU A 165 -17.39 3.15 1.97
C LEU A 165 -15.87 2.98 1.85
N ASN A 166 -15.38 2.65 0.66
CA ASN A 166 -13.93 2.56 0.40
C ASN A 166 -13.26 3.92 0.60
N MET A 167 -13.85 5.00 0.14
CA MET A 167 -13.30 6.34 0.35
C MET A 167 -13.34 6.78 1.82
N GLN A 168 -14.38 6.41 2.56
CA GLN A 168 -14.41 6.59 4.02
C GLN A 168 -13.25 5.85 4.70
N ALA A 169 -12.97 4.63 4.27
CA ALA A 169 -11.84 3.84 4.79
C ALA A 169 -10.49 4.53 4.53
N VAL A 170 -10.31 5.14 3.36
CA VAL A 170 -9.13 5.96 3.04
C VAL A 170 -8.99 7.12 4.02
N GLU A 171 -10.06 7.87 4.28
CA GLU A 171 -10.06 8.99 5.23
C GLU A 171 -9.71 8.52 6.64
N GLU A 172 -10.27 7.40 7.08
CA GLU A 172 -9.95 6.82 8.38
C GLU A 172 -8.48 6.40 8.47
N GLY A 173 -7.94 5.81 7.41
CA GLY A 173 -6.51 5.47 7.33
C GLY A 173 -5.60 6.68 7.47
N MET A 174 -5.97 7.80 6.88
CA MET A 174 -5.22 9.05 7.01
C MET A 174 -5.18 9.58 8.46
N LYS A 175 -6.22 9.31 9.26
CA LYS A 175 -6.34 9.79 10.65
C LYS A 175 -5.53 8.95 11.63
N ILE A 176 -5.37 7.65 11.38
CA ILE A 176 -4.81 6.70 12.35
C ILE A 176 -3.31 6.41 12.18
N MET A 177 -2.64 7.08 11.22
CA MET A 177 -1.19 6.92 11.04
C MET A 177 -0.42 7.52 12.21
N THR A 178 0.50 6.73 12.77
CA THR A 178 1.36 7.15 13.88
C THR A 178 2.82 7.04 13.48
N LYS A 179 3.58 8.11 13.61
CA LYS A 179 5.04 8.09 13.43
C LYS A 179 5.68 7.46 14.66
N MET A 180 6.59 6.50 14.44
CA MET A 180 7.31 5.77 15.49
C MET A 180 8.66 6.41 15.82
#